data_5be3724e7447790ad634886b197dd7b5
#
_entry.id   5be3724e7447790ad634886b197dd7b5
#
_cell.length_a   1.000
_cell.length_b   1.000
_cell.length_c   1.000
_cell.angle_alpha   90.00
_cell.angle_beta   90.00
_cell.angle_gamma   90.00
#
_symmetry.space_group_name_H-M   'P 1'
#
loop_
_entity.id
_entity.type
_entity.pdbx_description
1 polymer ?
#
loop_
_entity_poly.entity_id
_entity_poly.type
_entity_poly.pdbx_seq_one_letter_code
_entity_poly.pdbx_strand_id
1 'polypeptide(L)'
;MDLETAPRRRRGAQLESAILDAAWSQLLEGGYHGFTIDAVAERAGTSRSVLYRRWVDREALLDATLAFGLNQGSVEPPDTGALRDDVIEMMRRANESRSAIAPLLSVLMGAYYADSGRTFADLRRHAFGAQAGRSIDIILERAVARGEADAARLTPRVRAVALDLFRHDLLMTAAPVPQEQIEAIVDEIFLPLVRPREG
;
A
#
# COMPACT_ATOMS: atom_id res chain seq x y z
N MET A 1 -20.05 -21.66 -39.31
CA MET A 1 -21.07 -21.17 -38.36
C MET A 1 -20.42 -21.23 -37.01
N ASP A 2 -19.63 -20.15 -36.74
CA ASP A 2 -18.79 -20.07 -35.56
C ASP A 2 -19.69 -19.72 -34.37
N LEU A 3 -19.73 -20.65 -33.40
CA LEU A 3 -20.36 -20.41 -32.10
C LEU A 3 -19.44 -19.50 -31.30
N GLU A 4 -19.75 -18.23 -31.29
CA GLU A 4 -19.16 -17.19 -30.43
C GLU A 4 -19.29 -17.64 -28.97
N THR A 5 -18.15 -18.03 -28.39
CA THR A 5 -18.07 -18.54 -27.02
C THR A 5 -18.38 -17.39 -26.06
N ALA A 6 -19.58 -17.36 -25.50
CA ALA A 6 -19.98 -16.39 -24.48
C ALA A 6 -18.95 -16.34 -23.33
N PRO A 7 -18.55 -15.15 -22.83
CA PRO A 7 -17.53 -15.01 -21.83
C PRO A 7 -17.93 -15.77 -20.56
N ARG A 8 -17.09 -16.72 -20.15
CA ARG A 8 -17.29 -17.56 -18.96
C ARG A 8 -17.46 -16.69 -17.74
N ARG A 9 -18.65 -16.71 -17.14
CA ARG A 9 -19.04 -15.90 -15.97
C ARG A 9 -18.04 -16.08 -14.84
N ARG A 10 -17.25 -15.04 -14.54
CA ARG A 10 -16.29 -15.03 -13.42
C ARG A 10 -17.05 -15.27 -12.11
N ARG A 11 -16.59 -16.22 -11.29
CA ARG A 11 -17.27 -16.60 -10.04
C ARG A 11 -16.45 -16.16 -8.82
N GLY A 12 -17.13 -15.60 -7.82
CA GLY A 12 -16.58 -15.35 -6.48
C GLY A 12 -15.37 -14.39 -6.47
N ALA A 13 -14.23 -14.88 -6.01
CA ALA A 13 -13.01 -14.10 -5.83
C ALA A 13 -12.43 -13.50 -7.12
N GLN A 14 -12.54 -14.21 -8.25
CA GLN A 14 -12.08 -13.70 -9.55
C GLN A 14 -12.90 -12.49 -10.04
N LEU A 15 -14.22 -12.49 -9.77
CA LEU A 15 -15.07 -11.36 -10.09
C LEU A 15 -14.77 -10.17 -9.20
N GLU A 16 -14.55 -10.40 -7.91
CA GLU A 16 -14.18 -9.36 -6.95
C GLU A 16 -12.85 -8.69 -7.32
N SER A 17 -11.81 -9.50 -7.59
CA SER A 17 -10.53 -8.98 -8.05
C SER A 17 -10.66 -8.16 -9.34
N ALA A 18 -11.47 -8.61 -10.31
CA ALA A 18 -11.69 -7.88 -11.55
C ALA A 18 -12.46 -6.57 -11.35
N ILE A 19 -13.39 -6.52 -10.39
CA ILE A 19 -14.09 -5.27 -10.03
C ILE A 19 -13.12 -4.32 -9.35
N LEU A 20 -12.30 -4.79 -8.40
CA LEU A 20 -11.33 -3.95 -7.69
C LEU A 20 -10.23 -3.43 -8.63
N ASP A 21 -9.81 -4.21 -9.61
CA ASP A 21 -8.87 -3.77 -10.65
C ASP A 21 -9.47 -2.65 -11.52
N ALA A 22 -10.71 -2.82 -11.97
CA ALA A 22 -11.44 -1.78 -12.69
C ALA A 22 -11.68 -0.52 -11.83
N ALA A 23 -11.99 -0.71 -10.55
CA ALA A 23 -12.17 0.38 -9.58
C ALA A 23 -10.85 1.13 -9.33
N TRP A 24 -9.74 0.42 -9.23
CA TRP A 24 -8.41 1.01 -9.11
C TRP A 24 -8.05 1.86 -10.33
N SER A 25 -8.24 1.33 -11.53
CA SER A 25 -8.02 2.07 -12.78
C SER A 25 -8.94 3.30 -12.85
N GLN A 26 -10.21 3.18 -12.44
CA GLN A 26 -11.15 4.31 -12.38
C GLN A 26 -10.69 5.39 -11.40
N LEU A 27 -10.13 4.99 -10.26
CA LEU A 27 -9.62 5.91 -9.25
C LEU A 27 -8.38 6.67 -9.75
N LEU A 28 -7.45 5.97 -10.43
CA LEU A 28 -6.23 6.59 -10.98
C LEU A 28 -6.54 7.60 -12.10
N GLU A 29 -7.49 7.30 -12.97
CA GLU A 29 -7.82 8.12 -14.12
C GLU A 29 -8.84 9.23 -13.80
N GLY A 30 -9.89 8.89 -13.05
CA GLY A 30 -11.00 9.78 -12.75
C GLY A 30 -10.86 10.56 -11.44
N GLY A 31 -9.87 10.20 -10.61
CA GLY A 31 -9.69 10.77 -9.28
C GLY A 31 -10.86 10.48 -8.33
N TYR A 32 -10.86 11.15 -7.16
CA TYR A 32 -11.90 10.94 -6.14
C TYR A 32 -13.30 11.30 -6.63
N HIS A 33 -13.46 12.40 -7.36
CA HIS A 33 -14.77 12.84 -7.85
C HIS A 33 -15.32 11.95 -8.98
N GLY A 34 -14.45 11.40 -9.81
CA GLY A 34 -14.82 10.46 -10.88
C GLY A 34 -15.04 9.03 -10.38
N PHE A 35 -14.70 8.73 -9.13
CA PHE A 35 -14.90 7.41 -8.54
C PHE A 35 -16.35 7.25 -8.07
N THR A 36 -17.22 6.76 -8.94
CA THR A 36 -18.62 6.49 -8.64
C THR A 36 -18.97 5.02 -8.84
N ILE A 37 -20.01 4.54 -8.16
CA ILE A 37 -20.50 3.15 -8.34
C ILE A 37 -20.82 2.88 -9.82
N ASP A 38 -21.36 3.89 -10.53
CA ASP A 38 -21.74 3.77 -11.94
C ASP A 38 -20.53 3.60 -12.83
N ALA A 39 -19.54 4.48 -12.69
CA ALA A 39 -18.32 4.44 -13.47
C ALA A 39 -17.53 3.14 -13.25
N VAL A 40 -17.48 2.67 -12.00
CA VAL A 40 -16.83 1.38 -11.69
C VAL A 40 -17.61 0.20 -12.26
N ALA A 41 -18.95 0.20 -12.17
CA ALA A 41 -19.79 -0.86 -12.72
C ALA A 41 -19.64 -0.95 -14.25
N GLU A 42 -19.65 0.19 -14.93
CA GLU A 42 -19.44 0.29 -16.38
C GLU A 42 -18.05 -0.25 -16.78
N ARG A 43 -16.98 0.25 -16.14
CA ARG A 43 -15.60 -0.19 -16.42
C ARG A 43 -15.38 -1.68 -16.12
N ALA A 44 -15.99 -2.21 -15.06
CA ALA A 44 -15.92 -3.63 -14.72
C ALA A 44 -16.79 -4.54 -15.58
N GLY A 45 -17.60 -3.98 -16.48
CA GLY A 45 -18.55 -4.74 -17.32
C GLY A 45 -19.60 -5.47 -16.49
N THR A 46 -20.07 -4.87 -15.39
CA THR A 46 -21.04 -5.48 -14.47
C THR A 46 -22.17 -4.50 -14.11
N SER A 47 -23.09 -4.92 -13.23
CA SER A 47 -24.19 -4.07 -12.80
C SER A 47 -23.96 -3.49 -11.40
N ARG A 48 -24.58 -2.32 -11.12
CA ARG A 48 -24.59 -1.71 -9.76
C ARG A 48 -25.04 -2.69 -8.68
N SER A 49 -26.03 -3.52 -8.96
CA SER A 49 -26.54 -4.52 -8.01
C SER A 49 -25.48 -5.56 -7.62
N VAL A 50 -24.52 -5.84 -8.50
CA VAL A 50 -23.39 -6.73 -8.21
C VAL A 50 -22.42 -6.07 -7.25
N LEU A 51 -22.17 -4.76 -7.42
CA LEU A 51 -21.32 -3.99 -6.51
C LEU A 51 -21.96 -3.88 -5.13
N TYR A 52 -23.25 -3.43 -5.05
CA TYR A 52 -23.96 -3.26 -3.77
C TYR A 52 -24.11 -4.54 -2.94
N ARG A 53 -24.05 -5.72 -3.56
CA ARG A 53 -24.02 -6.98 -2.81
C ARG A 53 -22.72 -7.24 -2.06
N ARG A 54 -21.63 -6.52 -2.40
CA ARG A 54 -20.29 -6.68 -1.81
C ARG A 54 -19.90 -5.49 -0.96
N TRP A 55 -20.20 -4.31 -1.44
CA TRP A 55 -19.87 -3.05 -0.78
C TRP A 55 -21.15 -2.26 -0.56
N VAL A 56 -21.41 -1.94 0.70
CA VAL A 56 -22.68 -1.31 1.14
C VAL A 56 -22.86 0.07 0.50
N ASP A 57 -21.77 0.77 0.25
CA ASP A 57 -21.74 2.12 -0.30
C ASP A 57 -20.45 2.37 -1.12
N ARG A 58 -20.32 3.59 -1.64
CA ARG A 58 -19.16 4.07 -2.40
C ARG A 58 -17.88 4.06 -1.54
N GLU A 59 -17.99 4.43 -0.28
CA GLU A 59 -16.89 4.52 0.67
C GLU A 59 -16.31 3.13 0.95
N ALA A 60 -17.14 2.14 1.17
CA ALA A 60 -16.72 0.75 1.36
C ALA A 60 -16.03 0.19 0.09
N LEU A 61 -16.52 0.55 -1.10
CA LEU A 61 -15.84 0.19 -2.35
C LEU A 61 -14.49 0.91 -2.49
N LEU A 62 -14.40 2.19 -2.12
CA LEU A 62 -13.16 2.96 -2.15
C LEU A 62 -12.12 2.38 -1.19
N ASP A 63 -12.50 2.08 0.05
CA ASP A 63 -11.63 1.44 1.04
C ASP A 63 -11.05 0.11 0.51
N ALA A 64 -11.91 -0.73 -0.07
CA ALA A 64 -11.49 -1.99 -0.67
C ALA A 64 -10.59 -1.79 -1.89
N THR A 65 -10.87 -0.78 -2.71
CA THR A 65 -10.06 -0.41 -3.89
C THR A 65 -8.68 0.07 -3.47
N LEU A 66 -8.58 0.92 -2.47
CA LEU A 66 -7.32 1.40 -1.93
C LEU A 66 -6.51 0.26 -1.28
N ALA A 67 -7.18 -0.60 -0.52
CA ALA A 67 -6.56 -1.82 0.02
C ALA A 67 -6.00 -2.70 -1.11
N PHE A 68 -6.77 -2.94 -2.15
CA PHE A 68 -6.37 -3.73 -3.31
C PHE A 68 -5.18 -3.10 -4.03
N GLY A 69 -5.25 -1.83 -4.41
CA GLY A 69 -4.20 -1.14 -5.16
C GLY A 69 -2.89 -1.00 -4.39
N LEU A 70 -2.98 -0.67 -3.10
CA LEU A 70 -1.80 -0.54 -2.23
C LEU A 70 -1.14 -1.90 -1.91
N ASN A 71 -1.89 -3.01 -2.02
CA ASN A 71 -1.37 -4.37 -1.82
C ASN A 71 -0.91 -5.05 -3.12
N GLN A 72 -1.19 -4.50 -4.31
CA GLN A 72 -0.69 -5.07 -5.58
C GLN A 72 0.84 -5.12 -5.67
N GLY A 73 1.55 -4.33 -4.88
CA GLY A 73 3.00 -4.36 -4.74
C GLY A 73 3.51 -5.11 -3.50
N SER A 74 2.67 -5.95 -2.86
CA SER A 74 3.09 -6.79 -1.73
C SER A 74 4.03 -7.89 -2.21
N VAL A 75 5.28 -7.53 -2.40
CA VAL A 75 6.37 -8.44 -2.74
C VAL A 75 6.85 -9.11 -1.45
N GLU A 76 7.30 -10.37 -1.55
CA GLU A 76 8.03 -11.02 -0.46
C GLU A 76 9.09 -10.07 0.10
N PRO A 77 9.25 -10.02 1.45
CA PRO A 77 10.27 -9.19 2.08
C PRO A 77 11.64 -9.51 1.47
N PRO A 78 12.42 -8.51 1.04
CA PRO A 78 13.76 -8.73 0.52
C PRO A 78 14.62 -9.56 1.48
N ASP A 79 15.51 -10.37 0.94
CA ASP A 79 16.48 -11.18 1.67
C ASP A 79 17.83 -11.14 0.93
N THR A 80 18.49 -10.01 1.01
CA THR A 80 19.78 -9.73 0.35
C THR A 80 20.96 -10.27 1.15
N GLY A 81 20.72 -10.63 2.42
CA GLY A 81 21.73 -11.06 3.37
C GLY A 81 22.25 -9.94 4.28
N ALA A 82 21.78 -8.70 4.12
CA ALA A 82 22.16 -7.55 4.94
C ALA A 82 20.95 -6.69 5.30
N LEU A 83 20.81 -6.28 6.55
CA LEU A 83 19.70 -5.45 7.04
C LEU A 83 19.56 -4.15 6.24
N ARG A 84 20.69 -3.49 5.98
CA ARG A 84 20.72 -2.23 5.21
C ARG A 84 20.07 -2.40 3.84
N ASP A 85 20.53 -3.37 3.10
CA ASP A 85 20.12 -3.58 1.72
C ASP A 85 18.68 -4.12 1.63
N ASP A 86 18.25 -4.94 2.60
CA ASP A 86 16.87 -5.40 2.72
C ASP A 86 15.90 -4.22 2.91
N VAL A 87 16.24 -3.27 3.79
CA VAL A 87 15.37 -2.10 4.05
C VAL A 87 15.36 -1.13 2.89
N ILE A 88 16.51 -0.86 2.26
CA ILE A 88 16.60 -0.01 1.06
C ILE A 88 15.79 -0.61 -0.08
N GLU A 89 15.95 -1.91 -0.35
CA GLU A 89 15.23 -2.59 -1.42
C GLU A 89 13.71 -2.61 -1.16
N MET A 90 13.28 -2.81 0.08
CA MET A 90 11.87 -2.72 0.46
C MET A 90 11.31 -1.33 0.17
N MET A 91 12.04 -0.26 0.52
CA MET A 91 11.62 1.12 0.24
C MET A 91 11.64 1.43 -1.25
N ARG A 92 12.64 0.96 -2.00
CA ARG A 92 12.73 1.14 -3.45
C ARG A 92 11.51 0.53 -4.15
N ARG A 93 11.14 -0.71 -3.82
CA ARG A 93 9.93 -1.38 -4.34
C ARG A 93 8.65 -0.64 -3.95
N ALA A 94 8.58 -0.16 -2.71
CA ALA A 94 7.46 0.66 -2.26
C ALA A 94 7.37 1.98 -3.03
N ASN A 95 8.49 2.60 -3.34
CA ASN A 95 8.59 3.82 -4.12
C ASN A 95 8.07 3.63 -5.54
N GLU A 96 8.51 2.58 -6.23
CA GLU A 96 8.07 2.24 -7.58
C GLU A 96 6.56 1.97 -7.65
N SER A 97 6.01 1.24 -6.69
CA SER A 97 4.59 0.89 -6.69
C SER A 97 3.66 2.03 -6.23
N ARG A 98 4.14 2.98 -5.43
CA ARG A 98 3.31 4.00 -4.76
C ARG A 98 3.49 5.40 -5.29
N SER A 99 4.56 5.70 -6.02
CA SER A 99 4.80 7.04 -6.56
C SER A 99 3.70 7.48 -7.52
N ALA A 100 3.14 6.57 -8.32
CA ALA A 100 2.04 6.87 -9.22
C ALA A 100 0.75 7.31 -8.50
N ILE A 101 0.56 6.90 -7.23
CA ILE A 101 -0.64 7.23 -6.44
C ILE A 101 -0.40 8.33 -5.41
N ALA A 102 0.84 8.75 -5.19
CA ALA A 102 1.15 9.78 -4.20
C ALA A 102 0.39 11.10 -4.44
N PRO A 103 0.30 11.64 -5.68
CA PRO A 103 -0.51 12.82 -5.96
C PRO A 103 -2.00 12.59 -5.69
N LEU A 104 -2.50 11.40 -6.05
CA LEU A 104 -3.89 11.02 -5.80
C LEU A 104 -4.18 10.92 -4.30
N LEU A 105 -3.28 10.34 -3.51
CA LEU A 105 -3.43 10.24 -2.06
C LEU A 105 -3.52 11.62 -1.40
N SER A 106 -2.77 12.61 -1.87
CA SER A 106 -2.82 13.98 -1.35
C SER A 106 -4.19 14.63 -1.59
N VAL A 107 -4.76 14.45 -2.78
CA VAL A 107 -6.11 14.93 -3.13
C VAL A 107 -7.19 14.14 -2.39
N LEU A 108 -7.06 12.83 -2.34
CA LEU A 108 -7.97 11.94 -1.62
C LEU A 108 -8.03 12.30 -0.13
N MET A 109 -6.89 12.61 0.47
CA MET A 109 -6.85 12.99 1.89
C MET A 109 -7.71 14.23 2.17
N GLY A 110 -7.67 15.26 1.33
CA GLY A 110 -8.50 16.45 1.51
C GLY A 110 -10.00 16.15 1.40
N ALA A 111 -10.43 15.48 0.33
CA ALA A 111 -11.82 15.18 0.07
C ALA A 111 -12.39 14.09 0.99
N TYR A 112 -11.61 13.03 1.23
CA TYR A 112 -12.02 11.92 2.09
C TYR A 112 -12.20 12.33 3.55
N TYR A 113 -11.33 13.21 4.07
CA TYR A 113 -11.49 13.78 5.42
C TYR A 113 -12.73 14.65 5.55
N ALA A 114 -12.99 15.48 4.54
CA ALA A 114 -14.13 16.40 4.59
C ALA A 114 -15.48 15.67 4.62
N ASP A 115 -15.58 14.58 3.86
CA ASP A 115 -16.84 13.86 3.67
C ASP A 115 -17.07 12.74 4.70
N SER A 116 -16.02 12.02 5.12
CA SER A 116 -16.17 10.82 5.94
C SER A 116 -15.78 10.98 7.42
N GLY A 117 -15.06 12.03 7.77
CA GLY A 117 -14.48 12.22 9.11
C GLY A 117 -13.40 11.18 9.49
N ARG A 118 -12.97 10.34 8.56
CA ARG A 118 -11.97 9.29 8.77
C ARG A 118 -10.57 9.84 8.58
N THR A 119 -9.58 9.23 9.23
CA THR A 119 -8.17 9.65 9.17
C THR A 119 -7.36 8.77 8.22
N PHE A 120 -6.17 9.24 7.79
CA PHE A 120 -5.23 8.41 7.04
C PHE A 120 -4.80 7.16 7.83
N ALA A 121 -4.79 7.23 9.16
CA ALA A 121 -4.56 6.07 10.01
C ALA A 121 -5.66 5.04 9.86
N ASP A 122 -6.91 5.47 9.69
CA ASP A 122 -8.06 4.58 9.44
C ASP A 122 -7.94 3.94 8.05
N LEU A 123 -7.65 4.72 7.03
CA LEU A 123 -7.40 4.21 5.68
C LEU A 123 -6.28 3.16 5.69
N ARG A 124 -5.14 3.48 6.31
CA ARG A 124 -4.01 2.54 6.42
C ARG A 124 -4.39 1.26 7.15
N ARG A 125 -5.17 1.36 8.21
CA ARG A 125 -5.66 0.21 8.99
C ARG A 125 -6.57 -0.69 8.16
N HIS A 126 -7.45 -0.11 7.36
CA HIS A 126 -8.32 -0.85 6.45
C HIS A 126 -7.55 -1.44 5.28
N ALA A 127 -6.64 -0.67 4.67
CA ALA A 127 -5.87 -1.11 3.52
C ALA A 127 -4.87 -2.24 3.84
N PHE A 128 -4.20 -2.16 4.96
CA PHE A 128 -3.12 -3.10 5.29
C PHE A 128 -3.47 -4.05 6.45
N GLY A 129 -4.43 -3.70 7.32
CA GLY A 129 -4.85 -4.52 8.44
C GLY A 129 -3.68 -5.09 9.25
N ALA A 130 -3.72 -6.39 9.54
CA ALA A 130 -2.65 -7.12 10.21
C ALA A 130 -1.36 -7.30 9.36
N GLN A 131 -1.40 -6.94 8.07
CA GLN A 131 -0.24 -7.00 7.18
C GLN A 131 0.63 -5.73 7.26
N ALA A 132 0.10 -4.66 7.88
CA ALA A 132 0.83 -3.41 8.05
C ALA A 132 2.08 -3.64 8.92
N GLY A 133 3.26 -3.52 8.31
CA GLY A 133 4.53 -3.71 8.99
C GLY A 133 5.09 -5.13 8.94
N ARG A 134 4.36 -6.13 8.44
CA ARG A 134 4.83 -7.53 8.42
C ARG A 134 6.15 -7.70 7.67
N SER A 135 6.36 -6.99 6.58
CA SER A 135 7.61 -7.08 5.81
C SER A 135 8.81 -6.60 6.61
N ILE A 136 8.70 -5.47 7.31
CA ILE A 136 9.81 -4.96 8.15
C ILE A 136 10.04 -5.86 9.36
N ASP A 137 8.99 -6.46 9.94
CA ASP A 137 9.15 -7.39 11.05
C ASP A 137 9.95 -8.63 10.64
N ILE A 138 9.65 -9.22 9.47
CA ILE A 138 10.41 -10.37 8.92
C ILE A 138 11.88 -9.98 8.65
N ILE A 139 12.14 -8.82 8.06
CA ILE A 139 13.49 -8.32 7.82
C ILE A 139 14.24 -8.17 9.15
N LEU A 140 13.60 -7.57 10.15
CA LEU A 140 14.21 -7.39 11.47
C LEU A 140 14.44 -8.69 12.23
N GLU A 141 13.55 -9.68 12.13
CA GLU A 141 13.75 -11.02 12.70
C GLU A 141 14.99 -11.71 12.11
N ARG A 142 15.16 -11.62 10.77
CA ARG A 142 16.36 -12.13 10.10
C ARG A 142 17.62 -11.38 10.53
N ALA A 143 17.54 -10.05 10.65
CA ALA A 143 18.66 -9.22 11.08
C ALA A 143 19.10 -9.52 12.53
N VAL A 144 18.15 -9.77 13.44
CA VAL A 144 18.45 -10.22 14.80
C VAL A 144 19.16 -11.58 14.79
N ALA A 145 18.69 -12.52 13.97
CA ALA A 145 19.31 -13.84 13.83
C ALA A 145 20.75 -13.77 13.29
N ARG A 146 21.05 -12.75 12.44
CA ARG A 146 22.40 -12.47 11.92
C ARG A 146 23.27 -11.62 12.86
N GLY A 147 22.72 -11.12 13.98
CA GLY A 147 23.43 -10.22 14.89
C GLY A 147 23.57 -8.77 14.41
N GLU A 148 22.86 -8.39 13.35
CA GLU A 148 22.86 -7.04 12.78
C GLU A 148 21.93 -6.07 13.53
N ALA A 149 20.93 -6.60 14.24
CA ALA A 149 19.98 -5.82 15.04
C ALA A 149 19.89 -6.38 16.47
N ASP A 150 19.69 -5.46 17.43
CA ASP A 150 19.46 -5.80 18.83
C ASP A 150 17.98 -5.86 19.13
N ALA A 151 17.47 -7.06 19.45
CA ALA A 151 16.06 -7.29 19.75
C ALA A 151 15.53 -6.38 20.89
N ALA A 152 16.35 -6.05 21.87
CA ALA A 152 15.98 -5.19 23.01
C ALA A 152 15.70 -3.72 22.58
N ARG A 153 16.24 -3.30 21.44
CA ARG A 153 16.06 -1.95 20.89
C ARG A 153 14.88 -1.83 19.93
N LEU A 154 14.29 -2.95 19.51
CA LEU A 154 13.22 -2.99 18.51
C LEU A 154 11.84 -2.67 19.12
N THR A 155 11.69 -1.47 19.69
CA THR A 155 10.38 -1.00 20.13
C THR A 155 9.42 -0.79 18.94
N PRO A 156 8.10 -0.78 19.14
CA PRO A 156 7.15 -0.53 18.05
C PRO A 156 7.46 0.75 17.24
N ARG A 157 7.93 1.81 17.91
CA ARG A 157 8.29 3.08 17.26
C ARG A 157 9.56 2.95 16.43
N VAL A 158 10.58 2.26 16.93
CA VAL A 158 11.84 2.04 16.21
C VAL A 158 11.61 1.17 14.98
N ARG A 159 10.80 0.12 15.08
CA ARG A 159 10.43 -0.71 13.91
C ARG A 159 9.74 0.09 12.79
N ALA A 160 8.95 1.09 13.15
CA ALA A 160 8.18 1.87 12.21
C ALA A 160 8.92 3.06 11.60
N VAL A 161 9.98 3.58 12.25
CA VAL A 161 10.55 4.90 11.97
C VAL A 161 10.99 5.08 10.51
N ALA A 162 11.68 4.10 9.93
CA ALA A 162 12.16 4.19 8.56
C ALA A 162 11.00 4.33 7.56
N LEU A 163 9.96 3.50 7.70
CA LEU A 163 8.78 3.56 6.85
C LEU A 163 7.90 4.78 7.13
N ASP A 164 7.90 5.30 8.37
CA ASP A 164 7.16 6.52 8.70
C ASP A 164 7.81 7.74 8.03
N LEU A 165 9.13 7.87 8.05
CA LEU A 165 9.87 8.92 7.37
C LEU A 165 9.72 8.81 5.84
N PHE A 166 9.90 7.64 5.28
CA PHE A 166 9.69 7.40 3.85
C PHE A 166 8.28 7.82 3.39
N ARG A 167 7.23 7.43 4.15
CA ARG A 167 5.87 7.84 3.85
C ARG A 167 5.65 9.34 3.99
N HIS A 168 6.27 9.96 4.98
CA HIS A 168 6.22 11.41 5.16
C HIS A 168 6.74 12.10 3.90
N ASP A 169 7.93 11.75 3.45
CA ASP A 169 8.56 12.36 2.28
C ASP A 169 7.73 12.15 1.01
N LEU A 170 7.27 10.91 0.78
CA LEU A 170 6.39 10.58 -0.35
C LEU A 170 5.11 11.42 -0.37
N LEU A 171 4.46 11.62 0.78
CA LEU A 171 3.21 12.38 0.89
C LEU A 171 3.45 13.89 0.80
N MET A 172 4.54 14.39 1.39
CA MET A 172 4.86 15.83 1.38
C MET A 172 5.25 16.33 -0.01
N THR A 173 5.96 15.51 -0.78
CA THR A 173 6.41 15.89 -2.12
C THR A 173 5.45 15.48 -3.22
N ALA A 174 4.53 14.54 -2.94
CA ALA A 174 3.68 13.87 -3.94
C ALA A 174 4.49 13.34 -5.15
N ALA A 175 5.73 12.96 -4.92
CA ALA A 175 6.69 12.49 -5.92
C ALA A 175 7.49 11.30 -5.38
N PRO A 176 8.16 10.51 -6.25
CA PRO A 176 9.08 9.47 -5.81
C PRO A 176 10.14 10.02 -4.86
N VAL A 177 10.40 9.33 -3.76
CA VAL A 177 11.47 9.69 -2.83
C VAL A 177 12.82 9.41 -3.51
N PRO A 178 13.75 10.38 -3.58
CA PRO A 178 15.06 10.17 -4.17
C PRO A 178 15.83 9.04 -3.47
N GLN A 179 16.64 8.28 -4.24
CA GLN A 179 17.43 7.18 -3.69
C GLN A 179 18.35 7.62 -2.54
N GLU A 180 19.00 8.77 -2.69
CA GLU A 180 19.84 9.39 -1.66
C GLU A 180 19.09 9.62 -0.35
N GLN A 181 17.83 10.06 -0.44
CA GLN A 181 16.98 10.27 0.73
C GLN A 181 16.58 8.95 1.40
N ILE A 182 16.31 7.89 0.61
CA ILE A 182 16.05 6.55 1.13
C ILE A 182 17.28 6.05 1.91
N GLU A 183 18.47 6.20 1.34
CA GLU A 183 19.73 5.80 1.96
C GLU A 183 20.00 6.60 3.25
N ALA A 184 19.77 7.90 3.24
CA ALA A 184 19.90 8.75 4.43
C ALA A 184 18.97 8.31 5.56
N ILE A 185 17.70 8.02 5.27
CA ILE A 185 16.75 7.47 6.27
C ILE A 185 17.30 6.19 6.90
N VAL A 186 17.86 5.31 6.09
CA VAL A 186 18.37 4.02 6.56
C VAL A 186 19.68 4.19 7.33
N ASP A 187 20.65 4.87 6.74
CA ASP A 187 22.03 4.93 7.28
C ASP A 187 22.15 5.86 8.49
N GLU A 188 21.50 7.02 8.45
CA GLU A 188 21.67 8.04 9.48
C GLU A 188 20.67 7.91 10.64
N ILE A 189 19.49 7.28 10.40
CA ILE A 189 18.43 7.22 11.40
C ILE A 189 18.13 5.79 11.81
N PHE A 190 17.79 4.91 10.87
CA PHE A 190 17.28 3.59 11.20
C PHE A 190 18.37 2.68 11.76
N LEU A 191 19.48 2.49 11.05
CA LEU A 191 20.56 1.60 11.46
C LEU A 191 21.16 1.98 12.85
N PRO A 192 21.45 3.26 13.16
CA PRO A 192 21.92 3.64 14.49
C PRO A 192 20.93 3.31 15.63
N LEU A 193 19.62 3.26 15.32
CA LEU A 193 18.61 2.91 16.32
C LEU A 193 18.50 1.42 16.58
N VAL A 194 18.75 0.58 15.59
CA VAL A 194 18.52 -0.88 15.68
C VAL A 194 19.77 -1.70 15.92
N ARG A 195 20.96 -1.21 15.57
CA ARG A 195 22.23 -1.94 15.74
C ARG A 195 22.57 -2.19 17.21
N PRO A 196 23.24 -3.31 17.51
CA PRO A 196 23.85 -3.52 18.82
C PRO A 196 24.75 -2.33 19.19
N ARG A 197 24.81 -1.97 20.46
CA ARG A 197 25.83 -1.02 20.94
C ARG A 197 27.18 -1.73 20.98
N GLU A 198 28.18 -1.09 20.41
CA GLU A 198 29.55 -1.49 20.69
C GLU A 198 29.80 -1.30 22.16
N GLY A 199 30.15 -2.39 22.88
CA GLY A 199 30.38 -2.41 24.31
C GLY A 199 31.70 -1.72 24.69
#